data_0e0f172c11c398dc44473b336a6d3363
#
_entry.id   0e0f172c11c398dc44473b336a6d3363
#
_cell.length_a   1.000
_cell.length_b   1.000
_cell.length_c   1.000
_cell.angle_alpha   90.00
_cell.angle_beta   90.00
_cell.angle_gamma   90.00
#
_symmetry.space_group_name_H-M   'P 1'
#
loop_
_entity.id
_entity.type
_entity.pdbx_description
1 polymer ?
#
loop_
_entity_poly.entity_id
_entity_poly.type
_entity_poly.pdbx_seq_one_letter_code
_entity_poly.pdbx_strand_id
1 'polypeptide(L)'
;MGNPDLEPYEATNFDLSIEYYGDGSFASLGYFKKDIENAIYPLAVANTTVNGLFFDELLTFVNTDDSDVDGLELNIFQELNMLPEPFDGLFVSMNFTRTDGSSSLTVDNGTVTFPFRKLSEDVSNISIGYDKNKFDMRLSYVSRSPYLDYLADDDSETIQEDLDNNNIRYTDDHTQIDFNLKYKINDNLSIKFDINNLTDEPEFYYWGTPNRLSQYDEYGTSYSIGIRYNL
;
A
#
# COMPACT_ATOMS: atom_id res chain seq x y z
N MET A 1 -13.09 -22.66 -2.92
CA MET A 1 -12.81 -23.72 -3.93
C MET A 1 -12.03 -23.08 -5.08
N GLY A 2 -11.08 -23.79 -5.73
CA GLY A 2 -10.42 -23.29 -6.94
C GLY A 2 -11.38 -23.25 -8.12
N ASN A 3 -11.22 -22.26 -9.00
CA ASN A 3 -11.95 -22.14 -10.26
C ASN A 3 -11.02 -22.50 -11.42
N PRO A 4 -11.27 -23.63 -12.15
CA PRO A 4 -10.43 -24.05 -13.27
C PRO A 4 -10.67 -23.23 -14.56
N ASP A 5 -11.73 -22.43 -14.61
CA ASP A 5 -12.14 -21.65 -15.77
C ASP A 5 -11.58 -20.20 -15.73
N LEU A 6 -10.67 -19.90 -14.76
CA LEU A 6 -10.02 -18.59 -14.68
C LEU A 6 -9.14 -18.35 -15.90
N GLU A 7 -9.35 -17.19 -16.51
CA GLU A 7 -8.48 -16.67 -17.56
C GLU A 7 -7.25 -15.96 -16.99
N PRO A 8 -6.13 -15.94 -17.73
CA PRO A 8 -4.95 -15.20 -17.30
C PRO A 8 -5.25 -13.70 -17.21
N TYR A 9 -4.68 -13.11 -16.21
CA TYR A 9 -4.62 -11.67 -16.02
C TYR A 9 -3.71 -11.03 -17.10
N GLU A 10 -4.23 -10.05 -17.80
CA GLU A 10 -3.49 -9.29 -18.82
C GLU A 10 -3.51 -7.79 -18.50
N ALA A 11 -2.43 -7.06 -18.82
CA ALA A 11 -2.36 -5.62 -18.60
C ALA A 11 -1.64 -4.90 -19.73
N THR A 12 -2.23 -3.80 -20.17
CA THR A 12 -1.61 -2.83 -21.07
C THR A 12 -1.24 -1.59 -20.27
N ASN A 13 0.05 -1.20 -20.31
CA ASN A 13 0.57 -0.11 -19.50
C ASN A 13 1.07 1.04 -20.41
N PHE A 14 0.82 2.26 -19.96
CA PHE A 14 1.41 3.48 -20.51
C PHE A 14 2.07 4.25 -19.36
N ASP A 15 3.35 4.60 -19.53
CA ASP A 15 4.14 5.34 -18.54
C ASP A 15 4.83 6.52 -19.23
N LEU A 16 4.78 7.68 -18.57
CA LEU A 16 5.47 8.89 -19.00
C LEU A 16 6.12 9.54 -17.78
N SER A 17 7.42 9.83 -17.84
CA SER A 17 8.12 10.53 -16.77
C SER A 17 9.00 11.66 -17.28
N ILE A 18 9.20 12.65 -16.40
CA ILE A 18 10.23 13.68 -16.53
C ILE A 18 11.11 13.65 -15.30
N GLU A 19 12.41 13.71 -15.50
CA GLU A 19 13.39 13.56 -14.44
C GLU A 19 14.40 14.70 -14.48
N TYR A 20 14.80 15.16 -13.31
CA TYR A 20 15.85 16.15 -13.12
C TYR A 20 16.95 15.59 -12.22
N TYR A 21 18.19 15.73 -12.64
CA TYR A 21 19.37 15.35 -11.90
C TYR A 21 20.26 16.57 -11.67
N GLY A 22 20.53 16.90 -10.42
CA GLY A 22 21.44 17.96 -9.99
C GLY A 22 22.53 17.43 -9.08
N ASP A 23 23.44 18.32 -8.66
CA ASP A 23 24.46 17.97 -7.67
C ASP A 23 23.78 17.76 -6.29
N GLY A 24 23.83 16.52 -5.81
CA GLY A 24 23.12 16.12 -4.58
C GLY A 24 21.59 16.25 -4.63
N SER A 25 20.99 16.32 -5.83
CA SER A 25 19.55 16.46 -6.00
C SER A 25 19.00 15.60 -7.12
N PHE A 26 17.79 15.10 -6.89
CA PHE A 26 16.99 14.36 -7.88
C PHE A 26 15.53 14.74 -7.71
N ALA A 27 14.82 14.90 -8.82
CA ALA A 27 13.37 15.03 -8.83
C ALA A 27 12.79 14.30 -10.05
N SER A 28 11.68 13.61 -9.88
CA SER A 28 10.92 13.04 -10.98
C SER A 28 9.43 13.25 -10.79
N LEU A 29 8.73 13.42 -11.91
CA LEU A 29 7.29 13.40 -12.00
C LEU A 29 6.90 12.39 -13.06
N GLY A 30 6.10 11.40 -12.69
CA GLY A 30 5.59 10.35 -13.55
C GLY A 30 4.07 10.38 -13.63
N TYR A 31 3.53 9.98 -14.77
CA TYR A 31 2.14 9.59 -14.97
C TYR A 31 2.12 8.17 -15.51
N PHE A 32 1.23 7.35 -14.99
CA PHE A 32 1.01 6.00 -15.49
C PHE A 32 -0.48 5.72 -15.67
N LYS A 33 -0.78 4.82 -16.61
CA LYS A 33 -2.11 4.24 -16.80
C LYS A 33 -1.96 2.76 -17.09
N LYS A 34 -2.83 1.95 -16.46
CA LYS A 34 -2.90 0.50 -16.64
C LYS A 34 -4.33 0.12 -16.94
N ASP A 35 -4.55 -0.44 -18.12
CA ASP A 35 -5.80 -1.10 -18.50
C ASP A 35 -5.60 -2.60 -18.26
N ILE A 36 -6.43 -3.20 -17.40
CA ILE A 36 -6.25 -4.56 -16.87
C ILE A 36 -7.48 -5.38 -17.22
N GLU A 37 -7.26 -6.50 -17.91
CA GLU A 37 -8.29 -7.47 -18.27
C GLU A 37 -8.17 -8.70 -17.38
N ASN A 38 -9.30 -9.33 -17.06
CA ASN A 38 -9.37 -10.58 -16.32
C ASN A 38 -8.73 -10.54 -14.93
N ALA A 39 -8.75 -9.39 -14.22
CA ALA A 39 -8.25 -9.33 -12.84
C ALA A 39 -9.01 -10.35 -11.97
N ILE A 40 -8.28 -11.06 -11.10
CA ILE A 40 -8.84 -12.18 -10.33
C ILE A 40 -9.27 -11.70 -8.95
N TYR A 41 -10.56 -11.87 -8.66
CA TYR A 41 -11.16 -11.50 -7.38
C TYR A 41 -11.73 -12.72 -6.63
N PRO A 42 -11.59 -12.75 -5.30
CA PRO A 42 -12.34 -13.69 -4.49
C PRO A 42 -13.82 -13.30 -4.49
N LEU A 43 -14.69 -14.28 -4.60
CA LEU A 43 -16.13 -14.14 -4.60
C LEU A 43 -16.76 -15.18 -3.67
N ALA A 44 -17.67 -14.74 -2.82
CA ALA A 44 -18.59 -15.60 -2.09
C ALA A 44 -19.85 -15.80 -2.96
N VAL A 45 -20.25 -17.03 -3.17
CA VAL A 45 -21.47 -17.39 -3.91
C VAL A 45 -22.38 -18.17 -2.98
N ALA A 46 -23.52 -17.57 -2.63
CA ALA A 46 -24.50 -18.20 -1.77
C ALA A 46 -25.38 -19.22 -2.54
N ASN A 47 -25.89 -20.23 -1.81
CA ASN A 47 -26.89 -21.18 -2.27
C ASN A 47 -26.57 -21.85 -3.62
N THR A 48 -25.33 -22.29 -3.81
CA THR A 48 -24.86 -22.85 -5.08
C THR A 48 -24.65 -24.36 -5.06
N THR A 49 -24.71 -24.99 -6.22
CA THR A 49 -24.47 -26.44 -6.37
C THR A 49 -23.31 -26.67 -7.33
N VAL A 50 -22.25 -27.32 -6.86
CA VAL A 50 -21.06 -27.67 -7.66
C VAL A 50 -20.87 -29.18 -7.61
N ASN A 51 -20.80 -29.83 -8.79
CA ASN A 51 -20.64 -31.28 -8.93
C ASN A 51 -21.72 -32.11 -8.19
N GLY A 52 -22.95 -31.56 -8.08
CA GLY A 52 -24.08 -32.23 -7.40
C GLY A 52 -24.06 -32.08 -5.88
N LEU A 53 -23.13 -31.34 -5.30
CA LEU A 53 -23.08 -30.98 -3.88
C LEU A 53 -23.60 -29.56 -3.71
N PHE A 54 -24.56 -29.40 -2.80
CA PHE A 54 -25.08 -28.09 -2.42
C PHE A 54 -24.19 -27.43 -1.36
N PHE A 55 -23.96 -26.13 -1.52
CA PHE A 55 -23.22 -25.27 -0.59
C PHE A 55 -24.11 -24.08 -0.23
N ASP A 56 -24.30 -23.82 1.05
CA ASP A 56 -24.96 -22.59 1.52
C ASP A 56 -24.13 -21.37 1.11
N GLU A 57 -22.81 -21.49 1.21
CA GLU A 57 -21.82 -20.52 0.75
C GLU A 57 -20.62 -21.21 0.12
N LEU A 58 -20.11 -20.67 -0.97
CA LEU A 58 -18.92 -21.14 -1.69
C LEU A 58 -17.96 -19.98 -1.95
N LEU A 59 -16.82 -19.97 -1.26
CA LEU A 59 -15.73 -19.07 -1.59
C LEU A 59 -14.98 -19.59 -2.82
N THR A 60 -14.92 -18.79 -3.88
CA THR A 60 -14.24 -19.07 -5.14
C THR A 60 -13.51 -17.85 -5.67
N PHE A 61 -13.00 -17.92 -6.89
CA PHE A 61 -12.36 -16.81 -7.58
C PHE A 61 -13.02 -16.64 -8.96
N VAL A 62 -13.16 -15.39 -9.38
CA VAL A 62 -13.69 -15.02 -10.69
C VAL A 62 -12.77 -13.99 -11.36
N ASN A 63 -12.83 -13.93 -12.69
CA ASN A 63 -12.24 -12.80 -13.41
C ASN A 63 -13.21 -11.62 -13.36
N THR A 64 -12.67 -10.42 -13.18
CA THR A 64 -13.42 -9.19 -13.40
C THR A 64 -13.55 -8.92 -14.91
N ASP A 65 -14.49 -8.07 -15.30
CA ASP A 65 -14.62 -7.67 -16.70
C ASP A 65 -13.44 -6.76 -17.08
N ASP A 66 -13.52 -5.50 -16.73
CA ASP A 66 -12.48 -4.50 -16.97
C ASP A 66 -12.03 -3.87 -15.65
N SER A 67 -10.75 -3.56 -15.57
CA SER A 67 -10.18 -2.79 -14.47
C SER A 67 -9.20 -1.77 -15.01
N ASP A 68 -9.19 -0.60 -14.43
CA ASP A 68 -8.25 0.46 -14.77
C ASP A 68 -7.59 1.02 -13.51
N VAL A 69 -6.35 1.46 -13.68
CA VAL A 69 -5.61 2.17 -12.65
C VAL A 69 -4.77 3.25 -13.33
N ASP A 70 -4.91 4.50 -12.91
CA ASP A 70 -4.00 5.54 -13.33
C ASP A 70 -3.49 6.37 -12.15
N GLY A 71 -2.40 7.11 -12.34
CA GLY A 71 -1.86 7.87 -11.24
C GLY A 71 -0.70 8.77 -11.60
N LEU A 72 -0.34 9.58 -10.60
CA LEU A 72 0.81 10.47 -10.61
C LEU A 72 1.79 10.07 -9.52
N GLU A 73 3.07 10.09 -9.86
CA GLU A 73 4.18 9.83 -8.94
C GLU A 73 5.13 11.02 -8.89
N LEU A 74 5.43 11.50 -7.69
CA LEU A 74 6.41 12.54 -7.43
C LEU A 74 7.52 11.97 -6.54
N ASN A 75 8.77 12.08 -6.99
CA ASN A 75 9.93 11.73 -6.19
C ASN A 75 10.86 12.94 -6.07
N ILE A 76 11.35 13.23 -4.89
CA ILE A 76 12.31 14.27 -4.61
C ILE A 76 13.37 13.74 -3.65
N PHE A 77 14.63 14.02 -3.97
CA PHE A 77 15.76 13.83 -3.08
C PHE A 77 16.63 15.10 -3.12
N GLN A 78 17.03 15.60 -1.96
CA GLN A 78 17.89 16.77 -1.85
C GLN A 78 18.87 16.64 -0.68
N GLU A 79 20.15 16.65 -0.98
CA GLU A 79 21.20 16.90 -0.01
C GLU A 79 21.25 18.39 0.34
N LEU A 80 21.44 18.70 1.63
CA LEU A 80 21.45 20.06 2.12
C LEU A 80 22.89 20.56 2.41
N ASN A 81 23.83 20.19 1.51
CA ASN A 81 25.27 20.53 1.57
C ASN A 81 25.55 22.04 1.51
N MET A 82 24.54 22.87 1.14
CA MET A 82 24.65 24.33 1.27
C MET A 82 24.59 24.83 2.71
N LEU A 83 24.20 24.00 3.68
CA LEU A 83 24.13 24.37 5.07
C LEU A 83 25.54 24.40 5.71
N PRO A 84 25.78 25.25 6.74
CA PRO A 84 27.04 25.25 7.44
C PRO A 84 27.24 23.98 8.27
N GLU A 85 28.48 23.59 8.52
CA GLU A 85 28.79 22.52 9.48
C GLU A 85 28.13 22.77 10.85
N PRO A 86 27.59 21.74 11.51
CA PRO A 86 27.60 20.32 11.15
C PRO A 86 26.38 19.89 10.31
N PHE A 87 25.53 20.78 9.83
CA PHE A 87 24.24 20.50 9.20
C PHE A 87 24.34 20.14 7.71
N ASP A 88 25.52 20.24 7.10
CA ASP A 88 25.80 19.91 5.70
C ASP A 88 25.73 18.41 5.34
N GLY A 89 25.53 17.55 6.34
CA GLY A 89 25.21 16.13 6.15
C GLY A 89 23.71 15.82 6.11
N LEU A 90 22.83 16.82 6.23
CA LEU A 90 21.39 16.63 6.17
C LEU A 90 20.93 16.37 4.75
N PHE A 91 19.89 15.54 4.60
CA PHE A 91 19.16 15.35 3.36
C PHE A 91 17.66 15.17 3.62
N VAL A 92 16.87 15.44 2.59
CA VAL A 92 15.43 15.20 2.57
C VAL A 92 15.11 14.30 1.38
N SER A 93 14.26 13.31 1.61
CA SER A 93 13.70 12.44 0.57
C SER A 93 12.19 12.43 0.70
N MET A 94 11.50 12.56 -0.43
CA MET A 94 10.03 12.50 -0.49
C MET A 94 9.61 11.68 -1.69
N ASN A 95 8.63 10.81 -1.48
CA ASN A 95 7.92 10.07 -2.49
C ASN A 95 6.43 10.25 -2.24
N PHE A 96 5.68 10.64 -3.26
CA PHE A 96 4.24 10.78 -3.21
C PHE A 96 3.62 10.15 -4.44
N THR A 97 2.63 9.30 -4.24
CA THR A 97 1.85 8.68 -5.30
C THR A 97 0.38 8.94 -5.06
N ARG A 98 -0.30 9.42 -6.09
CA ARG A 98 -1.76 9.51 -6.12
C ARG A 98 -2.28 8.64 -7.23
N THR A 99 -3.21 7.74 -6.89
CA THR A 99 -3.82 6.77 -7.81
C THR A 99 -5.32 6.90 -7.80
N ASP A 100 -5.94 6.61 -8.92
CA ASP A 100 -7.35 6.30 -9.06
C ASP A 100 -7.47 4.96 -9.77
N GLY A 101 -8.44 4.14 -9.38
CA GLY A 101 -8.60 2.84 -10.01
C GLY A 101 -9.94 2.20 -9.68
N SER A 102 -10.49 1.55 -10.68
CA SER A 102 -11.76 0.84 -10.58
C SER A 102 -11.69 -0.55 -11.20
N SER A 103 -12.62 -1.39 -10.79
CA SER A 103 -12.88 -2.69 -11.39
C SER A 103 -14.37 -2.86 -11.62
N SER A 104 -14.75 -3.61 -12.64
CA SER A 104 -16.13 -3.97 -12.89
C SER A 104 -16.31 -5.48 -12.92
N LEU A 105 -17.49 -5.92 -12.51
CA LEU A 105 -17.88 -7.32 -12.53
C LEU A 105 -19.34 -7.44 -12.99
N THR A 106 -19.59 -8.27 -13.98
CA THR A 106 -20.95 -8.61 -14.41
C THR A 106 -21.50 -9.75 -13.55
N VAL A 107 -22.60 -9.44 -12.87
CA VAL A 107 -23.39 -10.39 -12.07
C VAL A 107 -24.80 -10.51 -12.67
N ASP A 108 -25.63 -11.42 -12.18
CA ASP A 108 -26.95 -11.75 -12.74
C ASP A 108 -27.85 -10.52 -12.98
N ASN A 109 -27.71 -9.46 -12.18
CA ASN A 109 -28.54 -8.26 -12.23
C ASN A 109 -27.89 -7.05 -12.96
N GLY A 110 -26.71 -7.23 -13.57
CA GLY A 110 -26.00 -6.17 -14.30
C GLY A 110 -24.53 -6.07 -13.97
N THR A 111 -23.87 -5.00 -14.44
CA THR A 111 -22.45 -4.74 -14.17
C THR A 111 -22.32 -3.84 -12.96
N VAL A 112 -21.51 -4.24 -12.02
CA VAL A 112 -21.18 -3.52 -10.80
C VAL A 112 -19.77 -2.94 -10.89
N THR A 113 -19.57 -1.69 -10.52
CA THR A 113 -18.27 -1.04 -10.50
C THR A 113 -17.89 -0.68 -9.06
N PHE A 114 -16.66 -0.94 -8.68
CA PHE A 114 -16.14 -0.73 -7.33
C PHE A 114 -14.66 -0.27 -7.38
N PRO A 115 -14.12 0.36 -6.32
CA PRO A 115 -12.71 0.75 -6.26
C PRO A 115 -11.78 -0.44 -6.46
N PHE A 116 -10.66 -0.23 -7.16
CA PHE A 116 -9.65 -1.28 -7.34
C PHE A 116 -9.14 -1.76 -5.97
N ARG A 117 -9.22 -3.07 -5.74
CA ARG A 117 -8.93 -3.66 -4.44
C ARG A 117 -7.47 -3.48 -4.04
N LYS A 118 -7.24 -3.16 -2.76
CA LYS A 118 -5.91 -2.95 -2.15
C LYS A 118 -5.09 -1.84 -2.80
N LEU A 119 -5.79 -0.87 -3.37
CA LEU A 119 -5.22 0.34 -3.93
C LEU A 119 -5.59 1.53 -3.04
N SER A 120 -4.59 2.13 -2.35
CA SER A 120 -4.76 3.41 -1.67
C SER A 120 -4.68 4.54 -2.69
N GLU A 121 -5.59 5.51 -2.61
CA GLU A 121 -5.56 6.69 -3.49
C GLU A 121 -4.30 7.52 -3.27
N ASP A 122 -3.90 7.74 -2.03
CA ASP A 122 -2.72 8.52 -1.68
C ASP A 122 -1.74 7.68 -0.86
N VAL A 123 -0.49 7.66 -1.30
CA VAL A 123 0.64 7.08 -0.56
C VAL A 123 1.76 8.10 -0.49
N SER A 124 2.27 8.38 0.70
CA SER A 124 3.39 9.29 0.90
C SER A 124 4.47 8.71 1.80
N ASN A 125 5.72 8.95 1.42
CA ASN A 125 6.90 8.63 2.21
C ASN A 125 7.77 9.88 2.27
N ILE A 126 8.07 10.35 3.48
CA ILE A 126 8.94 11.51 3.70
C ILE A 126 10.02 11.08 4.67
N SER A 127 11.29 11.36 4.34
CA SER A 127 12.40 11.09 5.23
C SER A 127 13.28 12.32 5.37
N ILE A 128 13.72 12.58 6.60
CA ILE A 128 14.80 13.50 6.89
C ILE A 128 15.94 12.66 7.44
N GLY A 129 17.11 12.77 6.83
CA GLY A 129 18.28 12.02 7.24
C GLY A 129 19.50 12.90 7.44
N TYR A 130 20.49 12.31 8.08
CA TYR A 130 21.80 12.90 8.29
C TYR A 130 22.86 11.82 8.09
N ASP A 131 23.71 12.00 7.08
CA ASP A 131 24.84 11.12 6.81
C ASP A 131 26.14 11.94 6.75
N LYS A 132 26.83 12.02 7.85
CA LYS A 132 28.13 12.67 7.94
C LYS A 132 29.00 12.04 9.03
N ASN A 133 30.28 11.86 8.72
CA ASN A 133 31.29 11.32 9.63
C ASN A 133 30.94 9.91 10.14
N LYS A 134 30.60 9.82 11.43
CA LYS A 134 30.30 8.55 12.10
C LYS A 134 28.80 8.27 12.20
N PHE A 135 27.96 9.23 11.86
CA PHE A 135 26.52 9.16 12.02
C PHE A 135 25.83 8.99 10.68
N ASP A 136 24.92 8.01 10.64
CA ASP A 136 23.94 7.82 9.60
C ASP A 136 22.60 7.66 10.32
N MET A 137 21.74 8.66 10.21
CA MET A 137 20.46 8.71 10.92
C MET A 137 19.34 9.02 9.93
N ARG A 138 18.15 8.46 10.18
CA ARG A 138 16.96 8.74 9.39
C ARG A 138 15.72 8.71 10.26
N LEU A 139 14.87 9.71 10.10
CA LEU A 139 13.49 9.73 10.55
C LEU A 139 12.61 9.63 9.32
N SER A 140 11.75 8.62 9.27
CA SER A 140 10.87 8.34 8.14
C SER A 140 9.42 8.43 8.58
N TYR A 141 8.61 9.10 7.78
CA TYR A 141 7.16 9.17 7.88
C TYR A 141 6.58 8.46 6.67
N VAL A 142 5.69 7.51 6.90
CA VAL A 142 4.95 6.76 5.87
C VAL A 142 3.47 6.95 6.12
N SER A 143 2.71 7.28 5.09
CA SER A 143 1.25 7.40 5.20
C SER A 143 0.59 6.85 3.95
N ARG A 144 -0.55 6.18 4.12
CA ARG A 144 -1.44 5.75 3.05
C ARG A 144 -2.88 6.06 3.41
N SER A 145 -3.70 6.37 2.42
CA SER A 145 -5.15 6.51 2.58
C SER A 145 -5.85 5.15 2.73
N PRO A 146 -7.10 5.11 3.19
CA PRO A 146 -7.90 3.89 3.23
C PRO A 146 -7.99 3.23 1.85
N TYR A 147 -8.23 1.91 1.83
CA TYR A 147 -8.48 1.17 0.60
C TYR A 147 -9.51 0.06 0.80
N LEU A 148 -10.17 -0.33 -0.28
CA LEU A 148 -11.04 -1.49 -0.33
C LEU A 148 -10.23 -2.76 -0.05
N ASP A 149 -10.54 -3.48 1.02
CA ASP A 149 -9.90 -4.75 1.37
C ASP A 149 -10.70 -5.95 0.85
N TYR A 150 -12.01 -5.96 1.11
CA TYR A 150 -12.88 -7.07 0.77
C TYR A 150 -14.27 -6.59 0.34
N LEU A 151 -14.84 -7.22 -0.72
CA LEU A 151 -16.09 -6.82 -1.36
C LEU A 151 -17.35 -7.43 -0.74
N ALA A 152 -17.24 -8.59 -0.11
CA ALA A 152 -18.39 -9.33 0.42
C ALA A 152 -18.23 -9.62 1.90
N ASP A 153 -19.30 -9.52 2.65
CA ASP A 153 -19.44 -10.13 3.98
C ASP A 153 -19.95 -11.55 3.78
N ASP A 154 -19.58 -12.46 4.70
CA ASP A 154 -19.94 -13.88 4.66
C ASP A 154 -21.48 -14.11 4.67
N ASP A 155 -22.26 -13.08 5.00
CA ASP A 155 -23.72 -13.17 5.19
C ASP A 155 -24.53 -12.58 4.00
N SER A 156 -23.91 -12.00 2.96
CA SER A 156 -24.64 -11.33 1.88
C SER A 156 -24.93 -12.20 0.67
N GLU A 157 -26.10 -12.00 0.07
CA GLU A 157 -26.58 -12.79 -1.07
C GLU A 157 -25.95 -12.36 -2.40
N THR A 158 -25.50 -11.08 -2.53
CA THR A 158 -24.90 -10.55 -3.77
C THR A 158 -23.94 -9.39 -3.50
N ILE A 159 -22.91 -9.21 -4.38
CA ILE A 159 -21.99 -8.06 -4.34
C ILE A 159 -22.75 -6.72 -4.46
N GLN A 160 -23.81 -6.66 -5.27
CA GLN A 160 -24.63 -5.45 -5.41
C GLN A 160 -25.31 -5.07 -4.09
N GLU A 161 -25.79 -6.06 -3.36
CA GLU A 161 -26.41 -5.84 -2.06
C GLU A 161 -25.42 -5.31 -1.02
N ASP A 162 -24.19 -5.83 -1.02
CA ASP A 162 -23.12 -5.32 -0.16
C ASP A 162 -22.77 -3.86 -0.46
N LEU A 163 -22.68 -3.51 -1.75
CA LEU A 163 -22.42 -2.14 -2.15
C LEU A 163 -23.58 -1.20 -1.78
N ASP A 164 -24.82 -1.61 -2.03
CA ASP A 164 -26.03 -0.84 -1.73
C ASP A 164 -26.20 -0.62 -0.22
N ASN A 165 -25.88 -1.63 0.58
CA ASN A 165 -25.94 -1.59 2.04
C ASN A 165 -24.66 -1.05 2.69
N ASN A 166 -23.65 -0.65 1.90
CA ASN A 166 -22.34 -0.21 2.38
C ASN A 166 -21.70 -1.25 3.31
N ASN A 167 -21.76 -2.51 2.92
CA ASN A 167 -21.27 -3.69 3.66
C ASN A 167 -19.95 -4.24 3.10
N ILE A 168 -19.13 -3.34 2.56
CA ILE A 168 -17.80 -3.62 2.04
C ILE A 168 -16.73 -3.30 3.07
N ARG A 169 -15.70 -4.14 3.14
CA ARG A 169 -14.63 -3.98 4.13
C ARG A 169 -13.52 -3.08 3.59
N TYR A 170 -13.14 -2.11 4.40
CA TYR A 170 -11.99 -1.24 4.18
C TYR A 170 -10.89 -1.48 5.21
N THR A 171 -9.64 -1.33 4.77
CA THR A 171 -8.52 -1.04 5.65
C THR A 171 -8.43 0.47 5.77
N ASP A 172 -8.37 0.99 7.00
CA ASP A 172 -8.31 2.43 7.28
C ASP A 172 -6.99 3.05 6.83
N ASP A 173 -6.87 4.37 6.90
CA ASP A 173 -5.60 5.03 6.70
C ASP A 173 -4.55 4.52 7.70
N HIS A 174 -3.30 4.66 7.35
CA HIS A 174 -2.20 4.24 8.21
C HIS A 174 -1.08 5.26 8.14
N THR A 175 -0.58 5.65 9.31
CA THR A 175 0.52 6.63 9.42
C THR A 175 1.55 6.15 10.42
N GLN A 176 2.76 5.85 9.95
CA GLN A 176 3.83 5.30 10.77
C GLN A 176 5.06 6.20 10.72
N ILE A 177 5.72 6.35 11.86
CA ILE A 177 7.01 7.02 11.98
C ILE A 177 8.05 6.01 12.45
N ASP A 178 9.17 5.94 11.72
CA ASP A 178 10.31 5.09 12.03
C ASP A 178 11.57 5.92 12.24
N PHE A 179 12.43 5.48 13.15
CA PHE A 179 13.75 6.07 13.37
C PHE A 179 14.84 5.01 13.25
N ASN A 180 15.88 5.35 12.47
CA ASN A 180 17.06 4.52 12.31
C ASN A 180 18.32 5.31 12.66
N LEU A 181 19.23 4.70 13.37
CA LEU A 181 20.56 5.25 13.69
C LEU A 181 21.63 4.18 13.47
N LYS A 182 22.67 4.55 12.72
CA LYS A 182 23.92 3.78 12.65
C LYS A 182 25.06 4.67 13.08
N TYR A 183 25.82 4.19 14.05
CA TYR A 183 27.01 4.87 14.55
C TYR A 183 28.27 4.03 14.28
N LYS A 184 29.20 4.59 13.53
CA LYS A 184 30.51 3.99 13.24
C LYS A 184 31.46 4.27 14.39
N ILE A 185 31.79 3.29 15.22
CA ILE A 185 32.78 3.41 16.29
C ILE A 185 34.17 3.58 15.66
N ASN A 186 34.49 2.72 14.68
CA ASN A 186 35.66 2.76 13.82
C ASN A 186 35.34 2.10 12.46
N ASP A 187 36.34 1.94 11.60
CA ASP A 187 36.17 1.40 10.23
C ASP A 187 35.61 -0.04 10.20
N ASN A 188 35.85 -0.80 11.25
CA ASN A 188 35.43 -2.19 11.35
C ASN A 188 34.18 -2.42 12.20
N LEU A 189 33.83 -1.49 13.10
CA LEU A 189 32.79 -1.68 14.11
C LEU A 189 31.74 -0.60 14.04
N SER A 190 30.48 -0.98 13.92
CA SER A 190 29.33 -0.09 14.01
C SER A 190 28.22 -0.66 14.89
N ILE A 191 27.45 0.23 15.49
CA ILE A 191 26.23 -0.06 16.21
C ILE A 191 25.05 0.47 15.38
N LYS A 192 23.99 -0.30 15.34
CA LYS A 192 22.71 0.06 14.73
C LYS A 192 21.62 0.07 15.80
N PHE A 193 20.75 1.08 15.76
CA PHE A 193 19.57 1.18 16.62
C PHE A 193 18.38 1.57 15.74
N ASP A 194 17.30 0.80 15.82
CA ASP A 194 16.09 1.05 15.07
C ASP A 194 14.88 1.11 16.00
N ILE A 195 13.99 2.04 15.73
CA ILE A 195 12.66 2.12 16.32
C ILE A 195 11.67 2.07 15.16
N ASN A 196 10.78 1.09 15.15
CA ASN A 196 9.70 1.00 14.18
C ASN A 196 8.38 1.28 14.87
N ASN A 197 7.51 1.97 14.16
CA ASN A 197 6.20 2.39 14.65
C ASN A 197 6.30 3.23 15.94
N LEU A 198 7.02 4.35 15.88
CA LEU A 198 7.24 5.25 17.01
C LEU A 198 5.92 5.85 17.54
N THR A 199 4.93 5.97 16.68
CA THR A 199 3.60 6.51 16.99
C THR A 199 2.63 5.47 17.56
N ASP A 200 3.04 4.19 17.61
CA ASP A 200 2.17 3.07 18.04
C ASP A 200 0.88 2.98 17.24
N GLU A 201 1.00 3.18 15.91
CA GLU A 201 -0.11 3.16 14.97
C GLU A 201 -0.67 1.74 14.85
N PRO A 202 -1.96 1.50 15.09
CA PRO A 202 -2.60 0.21 14.88
C PRO A 202 -3.00 0.00 13.41
N GLU A 203 -3.35 -1.23 13.05
CA GLU A 203 -4.11 -1.50 11.84
C GLU A 203 -5.59 -1.59 12.17
N PHE A 204 -6.40 -0.80 11.46
CA PHE A 204 -7.83 -0.70 11.68
C PHE A 204 -8.59 -1.09 10.42
N TYR A 205 -9.64 -1.89 10.59
CA TYR A 205 -10.50 -2.35 9.51
C TYR A 205 -11.96 -2.09 9.88
N TYR A 206 -12.76 -1.68 8.90
CA TYR A 206 -14.16 -1.35 9.12
C TYR A 206 -15.06 -1.78 7.96
N TRP A 207 -16.35 -1.93 8.26
CA TRP A 207 -17.37 -2.20 7.26
C TRP A 207 -18.06 -0.89 6.85
N GLY A 208 -17.88 -0.48 5.61
CA GLY A 208 -18.53 0.67 4.99
C GLY A 208 -18.15 2.02 5.59
N THR A 209 -18.21 2.15 6.90
CA THR A 209 -17.86 3.39 7.61
C THR A 209 -16.98 3.11 8.83
N PRO A 210 -16.06 4.04 9.21
CA PRO A 210 -15.14 3.85 10.33
C PRO A 210 -15.80 3.54 11.68
N ASN A 211 -17.09 3.85 11.84
CA ASN A 211 -17.84 3.53 13.07
C ASN A 211 -18.26 2.05 13.17
N ARG A 212 -18.11 1.27 12.10
CA ARG A 212 -18.43 -0.17 12.06
C ARG A 212 -17.15 -0.98 12.08
N LEU A 213 -16.55 -1.11 13.26
CA LEU A 213 -15.32 -1.88 13.47
C LEU A 213 -15.46 -3.31 12.95
N SER A 214 -14.54 -3.75 12.09
CA SER A 214 -14.37 -5.12 11.64
C SER A 214 -13.23 -5.82 12.42
N GLN A 215 -12.03 -5.19 12.44
CA GLN A 215 -10.85 -5.74 13.07
C GLN A 215 -9.94 -4.61 13.56
N TYR A 216 -9.24 -4.86 14.65
CA TYR A 216 -8.25 -3.94 15.21
C TYR A 216 -7.03 -4.73 15.64
N ASP A 217 -5.87 -4.43 15.02
CA ASP A 217 -4.62 -5.11 15.30
C ASP A 217 -3.60 -4.10 15.85
N GLU A 218 -3.15 -4.32 17.07
CA GLU A 218 -2.15 -3.50 17.75
C GLU A 218 -0.83 -4.26 17.86
N TYR A 219 0.19 -3.79 17.16
CA TYR A 219 1.52 -4.41 17.11
C TYR A 219 2.52 -3.73 18.04
N GLY A 220 2.25 -2.50 18.45
CA GLY A 220 3.11 -1.72 19.32
C GLY A 220 4.36 -1.16 18.65
N THR A 221 5.07 -0.33 19.39
CA THR A 221 6.40 0.17 19.00
C THR A 221 7.45 -0.93 19.21
N SER A 222 8.26 -1.20 18.19
CA SER A 222 9.36 -2.16 18.28
C SER A 222 10.73 -1.49 18.28
N TYR A 223 11.66 -2.06 19.04
CA TYR A 223 13.03 -1.58 19.19
C TYR A 223 14.00 -2.67 18.82
N SER A 224 15.05 -2.33 18.06
CA SER A 224 16.14 -3.25 17.80
C SER A 224 17.52 -2.59 18.01
N ILE A 225 18.48 -3.38 18.46
CA ILE A 225 19.88 -2.98 18.55
C ILE A 225 20.76 -4.06 17.92
N GLY A 226 21.68 -3.63 17.09
CA GLY A 226 22.62 -4.53 16.41
C GLY A 226 24.05 -4.04 16.47
N ILE A 227 24.98 -4.98 16.45
CA ILE A 227 26.42 -4.71 16.33
C ILE A 227 26.91 -5.38 15.06
N ARG A 228 27.63 -4.63 14.22
CA ARG A 228 28.26 -5.14 13.01
C ARG A 228 29.77 -4.98 13.09
N TYR A 229 30.48 -6.09 12.93
CA TYR A 229 31.94 -6.12 12.82
C TYR A 229 32.34 -6.68 11.45
N ASN A 230 33.18 -5.94 10.71
CA ASN A 230 33.75 -6.37 9.44
C ASN A 230 35.22 -6.77 9.69
N LEU A 231 35.58 -7.97 9.24
CA LEU A 231 36.93 -8.53 9.30
C LEU A 231 37.84 -7.95 8.21
#